data_9c7d9e86f18e5c5a34e158e9307526c6
#
_entry.id   9c7d9e86f18e5c5a34e158e9307526c6
#
_cell.length_a   1.000
_cell.length_b   1.000
_cell.length_c   1.000
_cell.angle_alpha   90.00
_cell.angle_beta   90.00
_cell.angle_gamma   90.00
#
_symmetry.space_group_name_H-M   'P 1'
#
loop_
_entity.id
_entity.type
_entity.pdbx_description
1 polymer ?
#
loop_
_entity_poly.entity_id
_entity_poly.type
_entity_poly.pdbx_seq_one_letter_code
_entity_poly.pdbx_strand_id
1 'polypeptide(L)'
;LIELAVLQDKYLENALKTNIFRQAGLRLFHTLRRNNKPGSAKNIAHHYDIGNSFYQAWLDPTMTYSSAVFDSETDDLTTAQLNKYKRLAELADIQSGDRVLEIGCGWGGFAKFVSQHIGAHVTGITISQAQLAYAKASLAEAGLQNKVDLKLMDYRDLQGRFDKIVSIEMFEAVGQAYWPVYFDTISRMLKSGGRAVIQSITIDHDAFQSYRDQP
;
A
#
# COMPACT_ATOMS: atom_id res chain seq x y z
N LEU A 1 17.24 -22.60 7.83
CA LEU A 1 17.77 -21.89 6.65
C LEU A 1 17.77 -20.38 6.87
N ILE A 2 16.65 -19.77 7.30
CA ILE A 2 16.54 -18.32 7.60
C ILE A 2 17.49 -17.94 8.74
N GLU A 3 17.50 -18.71 9.83
CA GLU A 3 18.40 -18.49 10.97
C GLU A 3 19.88 -18.57 10.57
N LEU A 4 20.25 -19.52 9.70
CA LEU A 4 21.60 -19.64 9.16
C LEU A 4 21.99 -18.43 8.28
N ALA A 5 21.04 -17.90 7.51
CA ALA A 5 21.25 -16.72 6.68
C ALA A 5 21.49 -15.47 7.54
N VAL A 6 20.71 -15.28 8.61
CA VAL A 6 20.85 -14.16 9.56
C VAL A 6 22.20 -14.23 10.31
N LEU A 7 22.63 -15.43 10.73
CA LEU A 7 23.92 -15.62 11.42
C LEU A 7 25.13 -15.44 10.50
N GLN A 8 24.95 -15.58 9.19
CA GLN A 8 26.03 -15.44 8.19
C GLN A 8 25.95 -14.16 7.37
N ASP A 9 25.17 -13.19 7.79
CA ASP A 9 24.92 -11.95 7.06
C ASP A 9 26.21 -11.25 6.59
N LYS A 10 27.21 -11.13 7.47
CA LYS A 10 28.53 -10.56 7.13
C LYS A 10 29.31 -11.36 6.07
N TYR A 11 29.13 -12.67 6.00
CA TYR A 11 29.73 -13.49 4.96
C TYR A 11 28.99 -13.38 3.63
N LEU A 12 27.66 -13.27 3.69
CA LEU A 12 26.81 -13.06 2.53
C LEU A 12 27.02 -11.68 1.92
N GLU A 13 27.16 -10.62 2.72
CA GLU A 13 27.50 -9.27 2.23
C GLU A 13 28.81 -9.25 1.42
N ASN A 14 29.84 -9.97 1.88
CA ASN A 14 31.11 -10.04 1.16
C ASN A 14 31.04 -10.91 -0.10
N ALA A 15 30.26 -11.98 -0.09
CA ALA A 15 30.05 -12.83 -1.27
C ALA A 15 29.18 -12.17 -2.33
N LEU A 16 28.30 -11.24 -1.91
CA LEU A 16 27.41 -10.47 -2.78
C LEU A 16 28.02 -9.15 -3.28
N LYS A 17 29.25 -8.79 -2.87
CA LYS A 17 29.99 -7.65 -3.47
C LYS A 17 30.25 -7.95 -4.95
N THR A 18 29.32 -7.45 -5.74
CA THR A 18 29.20 -7.75 -7.17
C THR A 18 30.22 -6.96 -7.99
N ASN A 19 30.74 -7.58 -9.04
CA ASN A 19 31.62 -6.98 -10.05
C ASN A 19 30.98 -5.71 -10.65
N ILE A 20 31.78 -4.69 -10.91
CA ILE A 20 31.39 -3.36 -11.47
C ILE A 20 30.50 -3.50 -12.72
N PHE A 21 30.74 -4.48 -13.58
CA PHE A 21 29.94 -4.73 -14.77
C PHE A 21 28.52 -5.23 -14.43
N ARG A 22 28.38 -6.03 -13.38
CA ARG A 22 27.07 -6.47 -12.90
C ARG A 22 26.30 -5.32 -12.26
N GLN A 23 26.97 -4.44 -11.52
CA GLN A 23 26.38 -3.23 -10.95
C GLN A 23 25.91 -2.27 -12.06
N ALA A 24 26.70 -2.08 -13.13
CA ALA A 24 26.30 -1.27 -14.27
C ALA A 24 25.08 -1.87 -14.99
N GLY A 25 25.04 -3.17 -15.19
CA GLY A 25 23.90 -3.89 -15.75
C GLY A 25 22.65 -3.79 -14.89
N LEU A 26 22.78 -3.91 -13.56
CA LEU A 26 21.67 -3.73 -12.62
C LEU A 26 21.17 -2.29 -12.61
N ARG A 27 22.04 -1.27 -12.64
CA ARG A 27 21.64 0.15 -12.76
C ARG A 27 20.88 0.42 -14.04
N LEU A 28 21.32 -0.14 -15.17
CA LEU A 28 20.59 -0.03 -16.44
C LEU A 28 19.21 -0.71 -16.36
N PHE A 29 19.14 -1.91 -15.75
CA PHE A 29 17.90 -2.63 -15.54
C PHE A 29 16.92 -1.86 -14.62
N HIS A 30 17.42 -1.26 -13.52
CA HIS A 30 16.62 -0.39 -12.66
C HIS A 30 16.17 0.89 -13.37
N THR A 31 16.99 1.45 -14.26
CA THR A 31 16.62 2.62 -15.06
C THR A 31 15.48 2.30 -16.02
N LEU A 32 15.42 1.08 -16.55
CA LEU A 32 14.35 0.61 -17.42
C LEU A 32 13.06 0.26 -16.65
N ARG A 33 13.15 -0.01 -15.34
CA ARG A 33 12.01 -0.31 -14.44
C ARG A 33 11.58 0.90 -13.59
N ARG A 34 11.77 2.11 -14.08
CA ARG A 34 11.36 3.33 -13.37
C ARG A 34 9.85 3.29 -13.07
N ASN A 35 9.48 3.78 -11.87
CA ASN A 35 8.09 3.92 -11.42
C ASN A 35 7.37 5.10 -12.10
N ASN A 36 7.59 5.30 -13.41
CA ASN A 36 6.71 6.11 -14.23
C ASN A 36 5.35 5.40 -14.39
N LYS A 37 4.33 6.09 -14.88
CA LYS A 37 2.96 5.52 -14.96
C LYS A 37 2.90 4.13 -15.62
N PRO A 38 3.48 3.88 -16.81
CA PRO A 38 3.49 2.54 -17.40
C PRO A 38 4.31 1.53 -16.60
N GLY A 39 5.43 1.96 -16.02
CA GLY A 39 6.31 1.11 -15.22
C GLY A 39 5.66 0.67 -13.91
N SER A 40 5.00 1.57 -13.20
CA SER A 40 4.28 1.26 -11.96
C SER A 40 3.19 0.22 -12.20
N ALA A 41 2.37 0.39 -13.24
CA ALA A 41 1.32 -0.57 -13.59
C ALA A 41 1.90 -1.96 -13.92
N LYS A 42 3.00 -2.02 -14.69
CA LYS A 42 3.67 -3.28 -15.06
C LYS A 42 4.32 -3.95 -13.85
N ASN A 43 4.99 -3.19 -12.98
CA ASN A 43 5.65 -3.72 -11.78
C ASN A 43 4.62 -4.30 -10.81
N ILE A 44 3.51 -3.60 -10.59
CA ILE A 44 2.42 -4.05 -9.71
C ILE A 44 1.67 -5.25 -10.30
N ALA A 45 1.35 -5.24 -11.61
CA ALA A 45 0.77 -6.40 -12.26
C ALA A 45 1.64 -7.64 -12.01
N HIS A 46 2.95 -7.55 -12.27
CA HIS A 46 3.87 -8.68 -12.07
C HIS A 46 3.93 -9.15 -10.61
N HIS A 47 3.79 -8.23 -9.63
CA HIS A 47 3.81 -8.58 -8.21
C HIS A 47 2.51 -9.31 -7.77
N TYR A 48 1.36 -8.92 -8.32
CA TYR A 48 0.05 -9.49 -7.96
C TYR A 48 -0.48 -10.53 -8.94
N ASP A 49 0.20 -10.80 -10.07
CA ASP A 49 -0.17 -11.82 -11.07
C ASP A 49 -0.05 -13.27 -10.57
N ILE A 50 0.51 -13.48 -9.37
CA ILE A 50 0.49 -14.78 -8.67
C ILE A 50 -0.95 -15.24 -8.40
N GLY A 51 -1.90 -14.30 -8.39
CA GLY A 51 -3.34 -14.57 -8.28
C GLY A 51 -3.90 -14.48 -6.86
N ASN A 52 -5.18 -14.12 -6.78
CA ASN A 52 -5.87 -13.93 -5.49
C ASN A 52 -5.87 -15.20 -4.63
N SER A 53 -5.93 -16.40 -5.23
CA SER A 53 -5.92 -17.68 -4.50
C SER A 53 -4.64 -17.88 -3.68
N PHE A 54 -3.50 -17.41 -4.16
CA PHE A 54 -2.26 -17.44 -3.40
C PHE A 54 -2.35 -16.58 -2.14
N TYR A 55 -2.84 -15.35 -2.27
CA TYR A 55 -2.99 -14.43 -1.14
C TYR A 55 -4.03 -14.91 -0.14
N GLN A 56 -5.15 -15.47 -0.60
CA GLN A 56 -6.20 -16.06 0.24
C GLN A 56 -5.71 -17.24 1.11
N ALA A 57 -4.64 -17.90 0.70
CA ALA A 57 -4.11 -19.05 1.44
C ALA A 57 -3.41 -18.68 2.75
N TRP A 58 -2.99 -17.40 2.91
CA TRP A 58 -2.23 -16.97 4.08
C TRP A 58 -2.59 -15.58 4.63
N LEU A 59 -3.31 -14.74 3.88
CA LEU A 59 -3.89 -13.52 4.43
C LEU A 59 -5.13 -13.84 5.28
N ASP A 60 -5.48 -12.91 6.15
CA ASP A 60 -6.72 -12.94 6.90
C ASP A 60 -7.95 -12.74 5.99
N PRO A 61 -9.19 -13.03 6.46
CA PRO A 61 -10.41 -12.86 5.65
C PRO A 61 -10.66 -11.45 5.11
N THR A 62 -10.03 -10.41 5.68
CA THR A 62 -10.12 -9.05 5.15
C THR A 62 -9.25 -8.82 3.91
N MET A 63 -8.44 -9.80 3.56
CA MET A 63 -7.46 -9.73 2.46
C MET A 63 -6.52 -8.53 2.62
N THR A 64 -6.00 -8.31 3.81
CA THR A 64 -5.13 -7.19 4.12
C THR A 64 -3.67 -7.57 4.00
N TYR A 65 -3.01 -7.05 2.98
CA TYR A 65 -1.57 -7.25 2.75
C TYR A 65 -0.77 -6.04 3.24
N SER A 66 -0.76 -5.88 4.56
CA SER A 66 0.01 -4.87 5.28
C SER A 66 0.10 -5.24 6.76
N SER A 67 1.03 -4.63 7.49
CA SER A 67 1.22 -4.90 8.92
C SER A 67 -0.04 -4.60 9.73
N ALA A 68 -0.31 -5.43 10.73
CA ALA A 68 -1.45 -5.33 11.62
C ALA A 68 -1.08 -4.64 12.94
N VAL A 69 -2.08 -4.27 13.74
CA VAL A 69 -1.90 -3.72 15.09
C VAL A 69 -2.51 -4.70 16.10
N PHE A 70 -1.65 -5.38 16.84
CA PHE A 70 -2.05 -6.28 17.93
C PHE A 70 -2.15 -5.45 19.21
N ASP A 71 -3.36 -5.26 19.70
CA ASP A 71 -3.61 -4.57 20.98
C ASP A 71 -3.45 -5.54 22.17
N SER A 72 -3.52 -6.85 21.91
CA SER A 72 -3.38 -7.93 22.87
C SER A 72 -2.58 -9.10 22.28
N GLU A 73 -1.86 -9.85 23.11
CA GLU A 73 -1.18 -11.10 22.73
C GLU A 73 -2.16 -12.21 22.28
N THR A 74 -3.43 -12.07 22.59
CA THR A 74 -4.49 -13.01 22.23
C THR A 74 -5.21 -12.63 20.94
N ASP A 75 -4.90 -11.50 20.32
CA ASP A 75 -5.52 -11.09 19.07
C ASP A 75 -5.12 -12.05 17.94
N ASP A 76 -6.11 -12.52 17.18
CA ASP A 76 -5.84 -13.15 15.89
C ASP A 76 -5.52 -12.08 14.83
N LEU A 77 -5.05 -12.53 13.67
CA LEU A 77 -4.66 -11.61 12.60
C LEU A 77 -5.83 -10.75 12.10
N THR A 78 -7.03 -11.30 12.04
CA THR A 78 -8.23 -10.56 11.61
C THR A 78 -8.54 -9.42 12.59
N THR A 79 -8.55 -9.72 13.88
CA THR A 79 -8.74 -8.71 14.93
C THR A 79 -7.68 -7.63 14.85
N ALA A 80 -6.41 -8.01 14.71
CA ALA A 80 -5.30 -7.07 14.60
C ALA A 80 -5.38 -6.19 13.34
N GLN A 81 -5.88 -6.71 12.22
CA GLN A 81 -6.13 -5.92 11.02
C GLN A 81 -7.29 -4.92 11.21
N LEU A 82 -8.36 -5.33 11.88
CA LEU A 82 -9.46 -4.44 12.23
C LEU A 82 -9.05 -3.35 13.23
N ASN A 83 -8.22 -3.67 14.22
CA ASN A 83 -7.61 -2.70 15.14
C ASN A 83 -6.80 -1.64 14.38
N LYS A 84 -6.00 -2.07 13.41
CA LYS A 84 -5.29 -1.15 12.51
C LYS A 84 -6.25 -0.22 11.76
N TYR A 85 -7.29 -0.74 11.16
CA TYR A 85 -8.26 0.07 10.43
C TYR A 85 -8.95 1.09 11.32
N LYS A 86 -9.35 0.66 12.52
CA LYS A 86 -9.91 1.54 13.54
C LYS A 86 -8.94 2.67 13.90
N ARG A 87 -7.68 2.33 14.19
CA ARG A 87 -6.64 3.29 14.53
C ARG A 87 -6.38 4.31 13.41
N LEU A 88 -6.31 3.85 12.16
CA LEU A 88 -6.14 4.75 11.01
C LEU A 88 -7.34 5.68 10.82
N ALA A 89 -8.57 5.17 11.01
CA ALA A 89 -9.78 5.96 10.93
C ALA A 89 -9.84 7.03 12.04
N GLU A 90 -9.45 6.69 13.26
CA GLU A 90 -9.34 7.61 14.41
C GLU A 90 -8.27 8.68 14.16
N LEU A 91 -7.08 8.31 13.70
CA LEU A 91 -6.01 9.27 13.37
C LEU A 91 -6.41 10.24 12.26
N ALA A 92 -7.13 9.74 11.25
CA ALA A 92 -7.67 10.56 10.18
C ALA A 92 -8.90 11.36 10.65
N ASP A 93 -9.49 11.05 11.81
CA ASP A 93 -10.72 11.63 12.31
C ASP A 93 -11.87 11.49 11.30
N ILE A 94 -12.06 10.26 10.79
CA ILE A 94 -13.12 9.96 9.80
C ILE A 94 -14.48 9.97 10.50
N GLN A 95 -15.40 10.74 9.95
CA GLN A 95 -16.77 10.84 10.45
C GLN A 95 -17.77 10.26 9.43
N SER A 96 -18.99 9.98 9.91
CA SER A 96 -20.09 9.57 9.03
C SER A 96 -20.36 10.64 7.99
N GLY A 97 -20.49 10.22 6.73
CA GLY A 97 -20.70 11.10 5.59
C GLY A 97 -19.45 11.74 5.00
N ASP A 98 -18.27 11.59 5.62
CA ASP A 98 -17.00 12.07 5.04
C ASP A 98 -16.74 11.43 3.68
N ARG A 99 -16.14 12.19 2.78
CA ARG A 99 -15.57 11.71 1.53
C ARG A 99 -14.11 11.35 1.76
N VAL A 100 -13.83 10.06 1.82
CA VAL A 100 -12.51 9.51 2.06
C VAL A 100 -11.88 9.07 0.75
N LEU A 101 -10.62 9.42 0.51
CA LEU A 101 -9.80 8.84 -0.54
C LEU A 101 -8.87 7.80 0.06
N GLU A 102 -8.89 6.58 -0.49
CA GLU A 102 -7.91 5.55 -0.19
C GLU A 102 -6.96 5.37 -1.38
N ILE A 103 -5.67 5.71 -1.18
CA ILE A 103 -4.64 5.57 -2.21
C ILE A 103 -3.95 4.21 -2.03
N GLY A 104 -4.17 3.29 -2.97
CA GLY A 104 -3.71 1.90 -2.85
C GLY A 104 -4.67 1.04 -2.05
N CYS A 105 -5.93 0.97 -2.48
CA CYS A 105 -6.99 0.28 -1.73
C CYS A 105 -6.87 -1.25 -1.68
N GLY A 106 -5.90 -1.84 -2.37
CA GLY A 106 -5.72 -3.28 -2.37
C GLY A 106 -7.00 -4.04 -2.71
N TRP A 107 -7.35 -5.01 -1.89
CA TRP A 107 -8.59 -5.80 -2.02
C TRP A 107 -9.80 -5.15 -1.33
N GLY A 108 -9.68 -3.87 -0.88
CA GLY A 108 -10.80 -3.06 -0.40
C GLY A 108 -11.15 -3.24 1.08
N GLY A 109 -10.29 -3.84 1.88
CA GLY A 109 -10.55 -4.12 3.31
C GLY A 109 -10.83 -2.86 4.12
N PHE A 110 -9.98 -1.84 4.03
CA PHE A 110 -10.18 -0.57 4.74
C PHE A 110 -11.41 0.19 4.24
N ALA A 111 -11.60 0.29 2.91
CA ALA A 111 -12.79 0.92 2.34
C ALA A 111 -14.09 0.29 2.84
N LYS A 112 -14.13 -1.06 2.89
CA LYS A 112 -15.25 -1.82 3.44
C LYS A 112 -15.47 -1.48 4.91
N PHE A 113 -14.40 -1.51 5.72
CA PHE A 113 -14.45 -1.23 7.15
C PHE A 113 -15.03 0.15 7.45
N VAL A 114 -14.48 1.22 6.90
CA VAL A 114 -14.96 2.59 7.22
C VAL A 114 -16.34 2.88 6.69
N SER A 115 -16.73 2.27 5.58
CA SER A 115 -18.09 2.43 5.03
C SER A 115 -19.14 1.67 5.83
N GLN A 116 -18.81 0.50 6.37
CA GLN A 116 -19.71 -0.30 7.20
C GLN A 116 -19.84 0.26 8.62
N HIS A 117 -18.71 0.55 9.26
CA HIS A 117 -18.68 0.84 10.70
C HIS A 117 -18.80 2.34 11.03
N ILE A 118 -18.36 3.21 10.10
CA ILE A 118 -18.40 4.67 10.33
C ILE A 118 -19.45 5.34 9.45
N GLY A 119 -19.76 4.76 8.30
CA GLY A 119 -20.70 5.35 7.35
C GLY A 119 -20.11 6.39 6.42
N ALA A 120 -18.79 6.34 6.21
CA ALA A 120 -18.08 7.21 5.27
C ALA A 120 -18.31 6.76 3.80
N HIS A 121 -18.15 7.70 2.88
CA HIS A 121 -18.12 7.45 1.44
C HIS A 121 -16.67 7.34 0.98
N VAL A 122 -16.26 6.19 0.42
CA VAL A 122 -14.87 5.95 0.03
C VAL A 122 -14.70 5.94 -1.48
N THR A 123 -13.75 6.72 -1.97
CA THR A 123 -13.16 6.52 -3.29
C THR A 123 -11.83 5.79 -3.10
N GLY A 124 -11.74 4.54 -3.54
CA GLY A 124 -10.51 3.75 -3.47
C GLY A 124 -9.88 3.62 -4.85
N ILE A 125 -8.56 3.75 -4.92
CA ILE A 125 -7.83 3.54 -6.17
C ILE A 125 -6.80 2.42 -6.02
N THR A 126 -6.66 1.63 -7.06
CA THR A 126 -5.59 0.64 -7.25
C THR A 126 -5.16 0.63 -8.71
N ILE A 127 -3.95 0.18 -8.99
CA ILE A 127 -3.47 -0.08 -10.35
C ILE A 127 -3.43 -1.58 -10.68
N SER A 128 -3.93 -2.44 -9.77
CA SER A 128 -4.09 -3.87 -9.98
C SER A 128 -5.54 -4.20 -10.38
N GLN A 129 -5.71 -4.76 -11.57
CA GLN A 129 -7.02 -5.18 -12.05
C GLN A 129 -7.58 -6.37 -11.25
N ALA A 130 -6.70 -7.28 -10.80
CA ALA A 130 -7.09 -8.44 -10.00
C ALA A 130 -7.61 -8.01 -8.61
N GLN A 131 -6.93 -7.06 -7.96
CA GLN A 131 -7.40 -6.49 -6.69
C GLN A 131 -8.74 -5.78 -6.86
N LEU A 132 -8.87 -4.94 -7.89
CA LEU A 132 -10.10 -4.20 -8.16
C LEU A 132 -11.29 -5.12 -8.38
N ALA A 133 -11.14 -6.18 -9.18
CA ALA A 133 -12.22 -7.13 -9.46
C ALA A 133 -12.68 -7.82 -8.18
N TYR A 134 -11.75 -8.31 -7.35
CA TYR A 134 -12.04 -8.92 -6.06
C TYR A 134 -12.74 -7.94 -5.11
N ALA A 135 -12.18 -6.73 -4.93
CA ALA A 135 -12.73 -5.74 -4.04
C ALA A 135 -14.15 -5.33 -4.41
N LYS A 136 -14.43 -5.16 -5.72
CA LYS A 136 -15.79 -4.88 -6.20
C LYS A 136 -16.78 -6.01 -5.89
N ALA A 137 -16.39 -7.26 -6.06
CA ALA A 137 -17.21 -8.42 -5.71
C ALA A 137 -17.51 -8.43 -4.20
N SER A 138 -16.49 -8.30 -3.35
CA SER A 138 -16.65 -8.28 -1.88
C SER A 138 -17.54 -7.12 -1.39
N LEU A 139 -17.44 -5.95 -2.02
CA LEU A 139 -18.29 -4.80 -1.69
C LEU A 139 -19.76 -5.02 -2.15
N ALA A 140 -19.95 -5.70 -3.29
CA ALA A 140 -21.28 -6.04 -3.77
C ALA A 140 -21.99 -7.01 -2.83
N GLU A 141 -21.28 -8.07 -2.38
CA GLU A 141 -21.79 -9.00 -1.37
C GLU A 141 -22.16 -8.31 -0.05
N ALA A 142 -21.42 -7.26 0.32
CA ALA A 142 -21.67 -6.47 1.52
C ALA A 142 -22.74 -5.37 1.33
N GLY A 143 -23.29 -5.17 0.13
CA GLY A 143 -24.28 -4.13 -0.16
C GLY A 143 -23.73 -2.69 -0.09
N LEU A 144 -22.44 -2.51 -0.34
CA LEU A 144 -21.74 -1.22 -0.15
C LEU A 144 -21.48 -0.44 -1.45
N GLN A 145 -22.01 -0.88 -2.59
CA GLN A 145 -21.74 -0.29 -3.91
C GLN A 145 -22.11 1.20 -4.00
N ASN A 146 -23.08 1.64 -3.19
CA ASN A 146 -23.51 3.03 -3.15
C ASN A 146 -22.64 3.93 -2.24
N LYS A 147 -21.77 3.34 -1.41
CA LYS A 147 -20.88 4.06 -0.50
C LYS A 147 -19.42 4.01 -0.91
N VAL A 148 -19.02 3.00 -1.70
CA VAL A 148 -17.62 2.79 -2.10
C VAL A 148 -17.50 2.77 -3.61
N ASP A 149 -16.71 3.70 -4.15
CA ASP A 149 -16.38 3.80 -5.58
C ASP A 149 -14.90 3.40 -5.79
N LEU A 150 -14.68 2.21 -6.35
CA LEU A 150 -13.33 1.69 -6.62
C LEU A 150 -12.95 1.86 -8.09
N LYS A 151 -11.74 2.40 -8.32
CA LYS A 151 -11.23 2.72 -9.66
C LYS A 151 -9.88 2.09 -9.93
N LEU A 152 -9.71 1.62 -11.17
CA LEU A 152 -8.38 1.30 -11.72
C LEU A 152 -7.74 2.62 -12.14
N MET A 153 -6.88 3.18 -11.31
CA MET A 153 -6.35 4.53 -11.52
C MET A 153 -5.01 4.72 -10.83
N ASP A 154 -4.11 5.42 -11.49
CA ASP A 154 -2.88 5.92 -10.86
C ASP A 154 -3.19 7.17 -10.02
N TYR A 155 -2.56 7.30 -8.84
CA TYR A 155 -2.79 8.42 -7.94
C TYR A 155 -2.48 9.79 -8.59
N ARG A 156 -1.60 9.83 -9.58
CA ARG A 156 -1.22 11.04 -10.33
C ARG A 156 -2.34 11.58 -11.23
N ASP A 157 -3.35 10.74 -11.53
CA ASP A 157 -4.51 11.11 -12.36
C ASP A 157 -5.74 11.50 -11.56
N LEU A 158 -5.62 11.49 -10.22
CA LEU A 158 -6.71 11.84 -9.32
C LEU A 158 -7.19 13.28 -9.50
N GLN A 159 -8.51 13.42 -9.42
CA GLN A 159 -9.20 14.70 -9.43
C GLN A 159 -10.22 14.75 -8.30
N GLY A 160 -10.61 15.97 -7.92
CA GLY A 160 -11.60 16.20 -6.87
C GLY A 160 -10.95 16.62 -5.56
N ARG A 161 -11.77 16.66 -4.50
CA ARG A 161 -11.37 17.02 -3.15
C ARG A 161 -12.04 16.10 -2.14
N PHE A 162 -11.29 15.71 -1.11
CA PHE A 162 -11.70 14.75 -0.08
C PHE A 162 -11.55 15.37 1.31
N ASP A 163 -12.39 14.92 2.23
CA ASP A 163 -12.32 15.33 3.63
C ASP A 163 -11.13 14.66 4.32
N LYS A 164 -10.90 13.39 3.98
CA LYS A 164 -9.83 12.58 4.53
C LYS A 164 -9.12 11.79 3.43
N ILE A 165 -7.82 11.55 3.63
CA ILE A 165 -7.02 10.71 2.73
C ILE A 165 -6.31 9.66 3.58
N VAL A 166 -6.34 8.40 3.15
CA VAL A 166 -5.63 7.29 3.79
C VAL A 166 -4.81 6.55 2.73
N SER A 167 -3.60 6.17 3.09
CA SER A 167 -2.74 5.34 2.25
C SER A 167 -1.99 4.35 3.13
N ILE A 168 -2.13 3.06 2.83
CA ILE A 168 -1.62 1.96 3.67
C ILE A 168 -0.59 1.18 2.86
N GLU A 169 0.68 1.28 3.28
CA GLU A 169 1.83 0.57 2.68
C GLU A 169 1.85 0.59 1.13
N MET A 170 1.56 1.77 0.58
CA MET A 170 1.68 2.05 -0.85
C MET A 170 2.86 2.97 -1.16
N PHE A 171 3.25 3.80 -0.16
CA PHE A 171 4.28 4.82 -0.33
C PHE A 171 5.64 4.21 -0.71
N GLU A 172 5.95 3.01 -0.24
CA GLU A 172 7.17 2.25 -0.54
C GLU A 172 7.32 2.00 -2.04
N ALA A 173 6.20 1.81 -2.74
CA ALA A 173 6.18 1.57 -4.18
C ALA A 173 6.33 2.85 -5.03
N VAL A 174 6.26 4.04 -4.41
CA VAL A 174 6.35 5.32 -5.14
C VAL A 174 7.75 5.57 -5.69
N GLY A 175 8.78 5.25 -4.89
CA GLY A 175 10.17 5.56 -5.19
C GLY A 175 10.53 7.03 -4.94
N GLN A 176 11.75 7.26 -4.43
CA GLN A 176 12.21 8.55 -3.93
C GLN A 176 12.05 9.71 -4.93
N ALA A 177 12.31 9.46 -6.21
CA ALA A 177 12.21 10.49 -7.25
C ALA A 177 10.79 11.06 -7.41
N TYR A 178 9.76 10.33 -6.96
CA TYR A 178 8.35 10.71 -7.11
C TYR A 178 7.69 11.14 -5.78
N TRP A 179 8.42 11.16 -4.67
CA TRP A 179 7.88 11.61 -3.38
C TRP A 179 7.30 13.02 -3.42
N PRO A 180 7.94 14.02 -4.06
CA PRO A 180 7.34 15.35 -4.17
C PRO A 180 5.99 15.32 -4.87
N VAL A 181 5.87 14.55 -5.96
CA VAL A 181 4.61 14.40 -6.73
C VAL A 181 3.53 13.73 -5.90
N TYR A 182 3.89 12.74 -5.07
CA TYR A 182 2.97 12.03 -4.21
C TYR A 182 2.37 12.97 -3.14
N PHE A 183 3.22 13.70 -2.41
CA PHE A 183 2.75 14.62 -1.38
C PHE A 183 2.03 15.84 -1.94
N ASP A 184 2.44 16.34 -3.11
CA ASP A 184 1.71 17.40 -3.83
C ASP A 184 0.30 16.91 -4.23
N THR A 185 0.19 15.68 -4.71
CA THR A 185 -1.13 15.09 -5.03
C THR A 185 -2.00 14.99 -3.79
N ILE A 186 -1.49 14.51 -2.66
CA ILE A 186 -2.24 14.45 -1.39
C ILE A 186 -2.70 15.86 -0.99
N SER A 187 -1.80 16.84 -0.98
CA SER A 187 -2.11 18.22 -0.62
C SER A 187 -3.20 18.82 -1.51
N ARG A 188 -3.11 18.60 -2.82
CA ARG A 188 -4.06 19.09 -3.81
C ARG A 188 -5.43 18.43 -3.70
N MET A 189 -5.48 17.13 -3.31
CA MET A 189 -6.73 16.37 -3.17
C MET A 189 -7.42 16.60 -1.82
N LEU A 190 -6.72 17.12 -0.83
CA LEU A 190 -7.26 17.33 0.50
C LEU A 190 -8.03 18.66 0.54
N LYS A 191 -9.22 18.68 1.14
CA LYS A 191 -9.95 19.92 1.46
C LYS A 191 -9.22 20.70 2.56
N SER A 192 -9.47 22.00 2.66
CA SER A 192 -9.01 22.81 3.79
C SER A 192 -9.53 22.22 5.11
N GLY A 193 -8.65 22.06 6.09
CA GLY A 193 -8.97 21.42 7.38
C GLY A 193 -9.05 19.88 7.33
N GLY A 194 -8.87 19.28 6.15
CA GLY A 194 -8.83 17.82 6.02
C GLY A 194 -7.56 17.19 6.58
N ARG A 195 -7.57 15.87 6.76
CA ARG A 195 -6.42 15.10 7.27
C ARG A 195 -6.01 14.01 6.30
N ALA A 196 -4.70 13.80 6.19
CA ALA A 196 -4.13 12.64 5.51
C ALA A 196 -3.37 11.77 6.52
N VAL A 197 -3.59 10.45 6.45
CA VAL A 197 -2.88 9.45 7.26
C VAL A 197 -2.20 8.47 6.31
N ILE A 198 -0.91 8.28 6.54
CA ILE A 198 -0.08 7.36 5.75
C ILE A 198 0.53 6.36 6.70
N GLN A 199 0.26 5.07 6.47
CA GLN A 199 1.02 3.98 7.07
C GLN A 199 2.11 3.58 6.10
N SER A 200 3.34 3.49 6.59
CA SER A 200 4.52 3.14 5.78
C SER A 200 5.49 2.30 6.59
N ILE A 201 6.19 1.40 5.93
CA ILE A 201 7.31 0.66 6.49
C ILE A 201 8.51 1.59 6.51
N THR A 202 9.20 1.67 7.64
CA THR A 202 10.43 2.44 7.80
C THR A 202 11.63 1.52 7.96
N ILE A 203 12.79 2.02 7.60
CA ILE A 203 14.07 1.33 7.73
C ILE A 203 15.03 2.23 8.52
N ASP A 204 15.94 1.63 9.26
CA ASP A 204 17.00 2.35 9.95
C ASP A 204 17.82 3.22 8.98
N HIS A 205 18.32 4.38 9.46
CA HIS A 205 19.00 5.36 8.62
C HIS A 205 20.28 4.79 7.97
N ASP A 206 21.07 4.05 8.72
CA ASP A 206 22.32 3.48 8.22
C ASP A 206 22.04 2.36 7.20
N ALA A 207 21.03 1.54 7.47
CA ALA A 207 20.55 0.55 6.53
C ALA A 207 19.99 1.20 5.25
N PHE A 208 19.27 2.33 5.37
CA PHE A 208 18.77 3.07 4.21
C PHE A 208 19.89 3.61 3.30
N GLN A 209 20.97 4.13 3.88
CA GLN A 209 22.12 4.61 3.11
C GLN A 209 22.75 3.48 2.28
N SER A 210 22.97 2.32 2.91
CA SER A 210 23.51 1.15 2.21
C SER A 210 22.56 0.62 1.14
N TYR A 211 21.25 0.65 1.40
CA TYR A 211 20.22 0.20 0.46
C TYR A 211 20.06 1.14 -0.74
N ARG A 212 20.10 2.46 -0.51
CA ARG A 212 20.00 3.48 -1.55
C ARG A 212 21.14 3.38 -2.58
N ASP A 213 22.33 3.04 -2.12
CA ASP A 213 23.54 2.98 -2.94
C ASP A 213 23.71 1.61 -3.64
N GLN A 214 22.83 0.64 -3.33
CA GLN A 214 22.75 -0.61 -4.07
C GLN A 214 22.02 -0.42 -5.41
N PRO A 215 22.51 -1.06 -6.47
CA PRO A 215 21.90 -0.95 -7.80
C PRO A 215 20.55 -1.63 -7.89
#